data_66532cf1d1b63729e1a349bde3254ac6
#
_entry.id   66532cf1d1b63729e1a349bde3254ac6
#
_cell.length_a   1.000
_cell.length_b   1.000
_cell.length_c   1.000
_cell.angle_alpha   90.00
_cell.angle_beta   90.00
_cell.angle_gamma   90.00
#
_symmetry.space_group_name_H-M   'P 1'
#
loop_
_entity.id
_entity.type
_entity.pdbx_description
1 polymer ?
#
loop_
_entity_poly.entity_id
_entity_poly.type
_entity_poly.pdbx_seq_one_letter_code
_entity_poly.pdbx_strand_id
1 'polypeptide(L)'
;MPQKRRSQSWTELKQAGNERFRTGQYGEAVNLYSQSIQLLEKSGQKNKEDLGILYSNRAASYLKDGNCSECIKDCTTSLELVPFGFKALLRRASAYEALERYRQAYVDYKTVLQIDWNIPAAHDGVNRMTKALTDIDGPSWREKLPPIPTVPMSVKESLAQAASSAPNPQQNSVIDNKKKGPEAAKKAKALKEEGNAFVKKGEHKKAMDKYTQSLSQDPTEVTTYTNRALCYLSLKMYKEAVRDCEEALRLDSANIKAFYRRAQANKELKNKKSAIEDLNSVLKIEPNNTVAQKLMQEVQMMK
;
A
#
# COMPACT_ATOMS: atom_id res chain seq x y z
N MET A 1 22.27 -16.87 45.41
CA MET A 1 22.65 -17.40 44.10
C MET A 1 22.22 -16.36 43.03
N PRO A 2 23.10 -15.88 42.15
CA PRO A 2 22.68 -14.93 41.11
C PRO A 2 21.78 -15.65 40.12
N GLN A 3 20.57 -15.13 39.91
CA GLN A 3 19.66 -15.61 38.87
C GLN A 3 20.36 -15.55 37.53
N LYS A 4 20.54 -16.70 36.86
CA LYS A 4 20.96 -16.77 35.45
C LYS A 4 20.01 -15.91 34.63
N ARG A 5 20.45 -14.75 34.09
CA ARG A 5 19.73 -13.98 33.12
C ARG A 5 19.40 -14.92 31.95
N ARG A 6 18.12 -15.17 31.74
CA ARG A 6 17.62 -15.96 30.62
C ARG A 6 18.11 -15.26 29.35
N SER A 7 18.91 -15.91 28.51
CA SER A 7 19.37 -15.37 27.25
C SER A 7 18.13 -15.14 26.38
N GLN A 8 17.90 -13.90 25.96
CA GLN A 8 16.79 -13.59 25.07
C GLN A 8 16.98 -14.31 23.73
N SER A 9 15.90 -14.86 23.19
CA SER A 9 15.91 -15.47 21.87
C SER A 9 15.92 -14.38 20.77
N TRP A 10 16.35 -14.73 19.56
CA TRP A 10 16.32 -13.81 18.43
C TRP A 10 14.89 -13.33 18.11
N THR A 11 13.87 -14.18 18.37
CA THR A 11 12.45 -13.84 18.19
C THR A 11 11.96 -12.82 19.22
N GLU A 12 12.38 -12.94 20.48
CA GLU A 12 12.06 -11.96 21.52
C GLU A 12 12.71 -10.61 21.23
N LEU A 13 13.96 -10.59 20.76
CA LEU A 13 14.65 -9.37 20.32
C LEU A 13 13.97 -8.73 19.09
N LYS A 14 13.52 -9.54 18.12
CA LYS A 14 12.73 -9.06 16.98
C LYS A 14 11.45 -8.38 17.44
N GLN A 15 10.73 -8.99 18.37
CA GLN A 15 9.49 -8.42 18.92
C GLN A 15 9.74 -7.12 19.69
N ALA A 16 10.79 -7.09 20.52
CA ALA A 16 11.19 -5.88 21.22
C ALA A 16 11.60 -4.77 20.24
N GLY A 17 12.33 -5.09 19.17
CA GLY A 17 12.66 -4.15 18.09
C GLY A 17 11.43 -3.59 17.38
N ASN A 18 10.44 -4.44 17.10
CA ASN A 18 9.16 -4.01 16.54
C ASN A 18 8.43 -3.03 17.48
N GLU A 19 8.48 -3.26 18.79
CA GLU A 19 7.87 -2.35 19.78
C GLU A 19 8.57 -1.00 19.80
N ARG A 20 9.92 -0.98 19.82
CA ARG A 20 10.70 0.25 19.78
C ARG A 20 10.47 1.04 18.49
N PHE A 21 10.38 0.33 17.36
CA PHE A 21 10.02 0.96 16.08
C PHE A 21 8.65 1.63 16.14
N ARG A 22 7.62 0.96 16.70
CA ARG A 22 6.26 1.50 16.86
C ARG A 22 6.19 2.73 17.75
N THR A 23 7.05 2.80 18.76
CA THR A 23 7.13 3.93 19.71
C THR A 23 8.04 5.06 19.21
N GLY A 24 8.58 4.97 17.98
CA GLY A 24 9.44 5.98 17.40
C GLY A 24 10.90 5.95 17.88
N GLN A 25 11.28 4.94 18.68
CA GLN A 25 12.63 4.76 19.20
C GLN A 25 13.49 4.00 18.17
N TYR A 26 13.75 4.63 17.03
CA TYR A 26 14.36 3.97 15.87
C TYR A 26 15.77 3.47 16.14
N GLY A 27 16.61 4.24 16.84
CA GLY A 27 17.97 3.82 17.22
C GLY A 27 17.98 2.60 18.12
N GLU A 28 17.06 2.50 19.10
CA GLU A 28 16.92 1.30 19.95
C GLU A 28 16.42 0.09 19.12
N ALA A 29 15.50 0.32 18.21
CA ALA A 29 15.01 -0.72 17.30
C ALA A 29 16.15 -1.30 16.45
N VAL A 30 17.04 -0.45 15.90
CA VAL A 30 18.24 -0.86 15.15
C VAL A 30 19.13 -1.76 16.01
N ASN A 31 19.38 -1.40 17.27
CA ASN A 31 20.21 -2.19 18.17
C ASN A 31 19.61 -3.56 18.45
N LEU A 32 18.30 -3.63 18.71
CA LEU A 32 17.58 -4.88 18.98
C LEU A 32 17.53 -5.80 17.76
N TYR A 33 17.27 -5.25 16.58
CA TYR A 33 17.33 -6.04 15.34
C TYR A 33 18.74 -6.53 15.04
N SER A 34 19.78 -5.72 15.32
CA SER A 34 21.17 -6.13 15.14
C SER A 34 21.55 -7.30 16.06
N GLN A 35 21.13 -7.27 17.32
CA GLN A 35 21.31 -8.39 18.23
C GLN A 35 20.54 -9.63 17.78
N SER A 36 19.31 -9.45 17.29
CA SER A 36 18.49 -10.54 16.75
C SER A 36 19.15 -11.21 15.54
N ILE A 37 19.70 -10.42 14.60
CA ILE A 37 20.45 -10.91 13.44
C ILE A 37 21.67 -11.72 13.90
N GLN A 38 22.49 -11.17 14.79
CA GLN A 38 23.67 -11.85 15.30
C GLN A 38 23.36 -13.20 15.97
N LEU A 39 22.26 -13.26 16.73
CA LEU A 39 21.85 -14.52 17.38
C LEU A 39 21.38 -15.54 16.35
N LEU A 40 20.60 -15.10 15.36
CA LEU A 40 20.09 -15.99 14.32
C LEU A 40 21.24 -16.53 13.44
N GLU A 41 22.20 -15.69 13.08
CA GLU A 41 23.39 -16.11 12.33
C GLU A 41 24.25 -17.11 13.11
N LYS A 42 24.44 -16.89 14.41
CA LYS A 42 25.21 -17.81 15.31
C LYS A 42 24.49 -19.12 15.55
N SER A 43 23.18 -19.18 15.44
CA SER A 43 22.41 -20.41 15.70
C SER A 43 22.64 -21.52 14.66
N GLY A 44 23.32 -21.24 13.57
CA GLY A 44 23.53 -22.18 12.46
C GLY A 44 22.27 -22.52 11.65
N GLN A 45 21.13 -22.00 12.07
CA GLN A 45 19.87 -22.11 11.31
C GLN A 45 19.94 -21.17 10.11
N LYS A 46 20.15 -21.73 8.91
CA LYS A 46 20.12 -20.96 7.66
C LYS A 46 18.68 -20.58 7.26
N ASN A 47 17.99 -19.86 8.12
CA ASN A 47 16.67 -19.35 7.81
C ASN A 47 16.81 -18.00 7.06
N LYS A 48 16.94 -18.10 5.74
CA LYS A 48 17.08 -16.92 4.86
C LYS A 48 15.88 -15.98 4.98
N GLU A 49 14.69 -16.53 5.17
CA GLU A 49 13.46 -15.74 5.27
C GLU A 49 13.44 -14.88 6.52
N ASP A 50 13.73 -15.46 7.69
CA ASP A 50 13.77 -14.69 8.95
C ASP A 50 14.89 -13.65 8.95
N LEU A 51 16.08 -13.97 8.42
CA LEU A 51 17.15 -13.00 8.25
C LEU A 51 16.73 -11.88 7.29
N GLY A 52 16.12 -12.20 6.16
CA GLY A 52 15.61 -11.21 5.22
C GLY A 52 14.59 -10.26 5.87
N ILE A 53 13.70 -10.80 6.72
CA ILE A 53 12.73 -10.00 7.48
C ILE A 53 13.45 -9.07 8.47
N LEU A 54 14.43 -9.58 9.22
CA LEU A 54 15.17 -8.80 10.21
C LEU A 54 15.94 -7.64 9.56
N TYR A 55 16.68 -7.91 8.47
CA TYR A 55 17.37 -6.87 7.70
C TYR A 55 16.36 -5.84 7.17
N SER A 56 15.25 -6.29 6.59
CA SER A 56 14.21 -5.38 6.10
C SER A 56 13.61 -4.52 7.20
N ASN A 57 13.41 -5.05 8.43
CA ASN A 57 12.89 -4.28 9.55
C ASN A 57 13.91 -3.29 10.11
N ARG A 58 15.21 -3.67 10.18
CA ARG A 58 16.29 -2.75 10.56
C ARG A 58 16.42 -1.61 9.53
N ALA A 59 16.33 -1.93 8.24
CA ALA A 59 16.29 -0.94 7.17
C ALA A 59 15.16 0.08 7.34
N ALA A 60 13.97 -0.35 7.79
CA ALA A 60 12.87 0.57 8.08
C ALA A 60 13.22 1.54 9.21
N SER A 61 13.92 1.06 10.24
CA SER A 61 14.39 1.90 11.35
C SER A 61 15.42 2.92 10.88
N TYR A 62 16.39 2.50 10.07
CA TYR A 62 17.37 3.39 9.45
C TYR A 62 16.71 4.46 8.57
N LEU A 63 15.72 4.07 7.77
CA LEU A 63 15.01 5.02 6.91
C LEU A 63 14.26 6.09 7.73
N LYS A 64 13.64 5.68 8.84
CA LYS A 64 12.92 6.60 9.75
C LYS A 64 13.87 7.50 10.53
N ASP A 65 15.08 7.04 10.81
CA ASP A 65 16.14 7.77 11.47
C ASP A 65 16.96 8.65 10.50
N GLY A 66 16.60 8.68 9.21
CA GLY A 66 17.27 9.46 8.18
C GLY A 66 18.56 8.82 7.64
N ASN A 67 18.94 7.65 8.12
CA ASN A 67 20.14 6.95 7.66
C ASN A 67 19.88 6.12 6.39
N CYS A 68 19.70 6.83 5.27
CA CYS A 68 19.35 6.23 3.99
C CYS A 68 20.42 5.28 3.45
N SER A 69 21.71 5.52 3.74
CA SER A 69 22.80 4.67 3.28
C SER A 69 22.75 3.28 3.90
N GLU A 70 22.57 3.18 5.22
CA GLU A 70 22.43 1.90 5.92
C GLU A 70 21.09 1.21 5.57
N CYS A 71 20.03 2.00 5.34
CA CYS A 71 18.77 1.46 4.82
C CYS A 71 18.96 0.72 3.49
N ILE A 72 19.70 1.33 2.55
CA ILE A 72 19.99 0.72 1.24
C ILE A 72 20.77 -0.58 1.39
N LYS A 73 21.80 -0.60 2.24
CA LYS A 73 22.61 -1.81 2.49
C LYS A 73 21.74 -2.95 3.02
N ASP A 74 20.98 -2.68 4.08
CA ASP A 74 20.12 -3.69 4.70
C ASP A 74 19.02 -4.18 3.75
N CYS A 75 18.40 -3.28 2.98
CA CYS A 75 17.42 -3.69 1.97
C CYS A 75 18.06 -4.56 0.88
N THR A 76 19.28 -4.25 0.48
CA THR A 76 20.01 -5.04 -0.53
C THR A 76 20.30 -6.44 0.01
N THR A 77 20.83 -6.56 1.22
CA THR A 77 21.04 -7.86 1.89
C THR A 77 19.72 -8.63 2.04
N SER A 78 18.64 -7.95 2.43
CA SER A 78 17.31 -8.58 2.50
C SER A 78 16.86 -9.14 1.15
N LEU A 79 17.10 -8.42 0.05
CA LEU A 79 16.73 -8.84 -1.31
C LEU A 79 17.63 -9.93 -1.88
N GLU A 80 18.89 -10.03 -1.42
CA GLU A 80 19.78 -11.16 -1.72
C GLU A 80 19.31 -12.45 -1.04
N LEU A 81 18.79 -12.34 0.19
CA LEU A 81 18.25 -13.46 0.94
C LEU A 81 16.86 -13.88 0.45
N VAL A 82 15.99 -12.91 0.21
CA VAL A 82 14.61 -13.09 -0.24
C VAL A 82 14.36 -12.17 -1.45
N PRO A 83 14.63 -12.67 -2.66
CA PRO A 83 14.42 -11.90 -3.88
C PRO A 83 12.98 -11.39 -4.02
N PHE A 84 12.84 -10.19 -4.55
CA PHE A 84 11.54 -9.56 -4.79
C PHE A 84 10.68 -9.27 -3.54
N GLY A 85 11.29 -9.16 -2.36
CA GLY A 85 10.62 -8.70 -1.16
C GLY A 85 10.11 -7.26 -1.32
N PHE A 86 8.81 -7.07 -1.61
CA PHE A 86 8.26 -5.76 -1.97
C PHE A 86 8.46 -4.67 -0.90
N LYS A 87 8.45 -5.05 0.40
CA LYS A 87 8.72 -4.10 1.50
C LYS A 87 10.16 -3.60 1.47
N ALA A 88 11.12 -4.47 1.19
CA ALA A 88 12.52 -4.09 1.07
C ALA A 88 12.74 -3.21 -0.18
N LEU A 89 12.11 -3.53 -1.31
CA LEU A 89 12.14 -2.71 -2.51
C LEU A 89 11.57 -1.30 -2.26
N LEU A 90 10.40 -1.19 -1.63
CA LEU A 90 9.80 0.11 -1.32
C LEU A 90 10.68 0.97 -0.40
N ARG A 91 11.27 0.36 0.63
CA ARG A 91 12.16 1.07 1.57
C ARG A 91 13.44 1.51 0.86
N ARG A 92 14.02 0.65 0.01
CA ARG A 92 15.21 0.99 -0.76
C ARG A 92 14.93 2.09 -1.78
N ALA A 93 13.79 2.02 -2.46
CA ALA A 93 13.34 3.07 -3.36
C ALA A 93 13.20 4.42 -2.64
N SER A 94 12.56 4.44 -1.47
CA SER A 94 12.42 5.67 -0.67
C SER A 94 13.77 6.21 -0.18
N ALA A 95 14.71 5.34 0.18
CA ALA A 95 16.06 5.74 0.57
C ALA A 95 16.87 6.26 -0.63
N TYR A 96 16.74 5.65 -1.81
CA TYR A 96 17.33 6.17 -3.04
C TYR A 96 16.75 7.53 -3.42
N GLU A 97 15.42 7.70 -3.31
CA GLU A 97 14.75 8.98 -3.57
C GLU A 97 15.29 10.08 -2.65
N ALA A 98 15.44 9.80 -1.35
CA ALA A 98 15.98 10.75 -0.37
C ALA A 98 17.46 11.12 -0.63
N LEU A 99 18.20 10.27 -1.31
CA LEU A 99 19.59 10.51 -1.73
C LEU A 99 19.69 11.00 -3.20
N GLU A 100 18.58 11.43 -3.79
CA GLU A 100 18.48 11.91 -5.18
C GLU A 100 18.94 10.88 -6.24
N ARG A 101 18.99 9.61 -5.86
CA ARG A 101 19.34 8.50 -6.76
C ARG A 101 18.09 8.04 -7.52
N TYR A 102 17.49 8.95 -8.28
CA TYR A 102 16.15 8.79 -8.88
C TYR A 102 16.04 7.62 -9.86
N ARG A 103 17.12 7.28 -10.60
CA ARG A 103 17.10 6.14 -11.53
C ARG A 103 16.94 4.81 -10.79
N GLN A 104 17.69 4.63 -9.70
CA GLN A 104 17.60 3.44 -8.84
C GLN A 104 16.25 3.38 -8.14
N ALA A 105 15.76 4.50 -7.61
CA ALA A 105 14.43 4.57 -6.99
C ALA A 105 13.33 4.19 -7.99
N TYR A 106 13.39 4.71 -9.23
CA TYR A 106 12.44 4.38 -10.29
C TYR A 106 12.40 2.88 -10.58
N VAL A 107 13.57 2.24 -10.71
CA VAL A 107 13.69 0.79 -10.98
C VAL A 107 13.04 -0.01 -9.86
N ASP A 108 13.33 0.30 -8.59
CA ASP A 108 12.73 -0.40 -7.45
C ASP A 108 11.22 -0.20 -7.37
N TYR A 109 10.70 1.02 -7.54
CA TYR A 109 9.25 1.26 -7.60
C TYR A 109 8.58 0.51 -8.76
N LYS A 110 9.19 0.48 -9.94
CA LYS A 110 8.68 -0.27 -11.10
C LYS A 110 8.70 -1.78 -10.85
N THR A 111 9.71 -2.29 -10.16
CA THR A 111 9.78 -3.70 -9.77
C THR A 111 8.66 -4.05 -8.79
N VAL A 112 8.38 -3.19 -7.81
CA VAL A 112 7.23 -3.36 -6.91
C VAL A 112 5.92 -3.46 -7.67
N LEU A 113 5.69 -2.60 -8.68
CA LEU A 113 4.48 -2.64 -9.51
C LEU A 113 4.37 -3.88 -10.41
N GLN A 114 5.48 -4.57 -10.68
CA GLN A 114 5.42 -5.88 -11.34
C GLN A 114 5.01 -7.00 -10.38
N ILE A 115 5.30 -6.85 -9.08
CA ILE A 115 4.94 -7.80 -8.02
C ILE A 115 3.47 -7.64 -7.67
N ASP A 116 3.09 -6.42 -7.32
CA ASP A 116 1.73 -6.04 -6.99
C ASP A 116 1.44 -4.63 -7.55
N TRP A 117 0.56 -4.61 -8.56
CA TRP A 117 0.15 -3.37 -9.21
C TRP A 117 -0.64 -2.44 -8.27
N ASN A 118 -1.27 -2.97 -7.23
CA ASN A 118 -2.17 -2.23 -6.36
C ASN A 118 -1.47 -1.46 -5.22
N ILE A 119 -0.15 -1.32 -5.24
CA ILE A 119 0.59 -0.59 -4.20
C ILE A 119 0.65 0.91 -4.52
N PRO A 120 -0.15 1.77 -3.83
CA PRO A 120 -0.23 3.21 -4.15
C PRO A 120 1.10 3.92 -3.99
N ALA A 121 1.87 3.59 -2.94
CA ALA A 121 3.17 4.19 -2.69
C ALA A 121 4.17 3.99 -3.84
N ALA A 122 4.08 2.86 -4.56
CA ALA A 122 4.91 2.60 -5.73
C ALA A 122 4.47 3.42 -6.95
N HIS A 123 3.17 3.59 -7.18
CA HIS A 123 2.65 4.49 -8.21
C HIS A 123 3.07 5.93 -7.99
N ASP A 124 2.89 6.43 -6.77
CA ASP A 124 3.28 7.78 -6.39
C ASP A 124 4.80 7.97 -6.55
N GLY A 125 5.60 6.98 -6.14
CA GLY A 125 7.03 6.97 -6.33
C GLY A 125 7.43 7.03 -7.81
N VAL A 126 6.84 6.19 -8.65
CA VAL A 126 7.09 6.22 -10.11
C VAL A 126 6.76 7.59 -10.70
N ASN A 127 5.63 8.20 -10.30
CA ASN A 127 5.23 9.51 -10.80
C ASN A 127 6.24 10.60 -10.40
N ARG A 128 6.66 10.62 -9.12
CA ARG A 128 7.68 11.58 -8.65
C ARG A 128 9.01 11.38 -9.37
N MET A 129 9.47 10.13 -9.49
CA MET A 129 10.74 9.83 -10.18
C MET A 129 10.70 10.17 -11.66
N THR A 130 9.56 9.91 -12.33
CA THR A 130 9.36 10.30 -13.74
C THR A 130 9.52 11.80 -13.91
N LYS A 131 8.90 12.60 -13.04
CA LYS A 131 9.02 14.06 -13.09
C LYS A 131 10.47 14.49 -12.88
N ALA A 132 11.11 14.04 -11.79
CA ALA A 132 12.50 14.40 -11.47
C ALA A 132 13.49 14.01 -12.59
N LEU A 133 13.33 12.81 -13.16
CA LEU A 133 14.19 12.33 -14.25
C LEU A 133 13.95 13.09 -15.55
N THR A 134 12.70 13.49 -15.84
CA THR A 134 12.41 14.32 -17.00
C THR A 134 13.01 15.72 -16.85
N ASP A 135 12.96 16.29 -15.66
CA ASP A 135 13.53 17.61 -15.36
C ASP A 135 15.06 17.60 -15.47
N ILE A 136 15.75 16.49 -15.10
CA ILE A 136 17.20 16.38 -15.10
C ILE A 136 17.76 15.93 -16.45
N ASP A 137 17.17 14.90 -17.04
CA ASP A 137 17.72 14.20 -18.22
C ASP A 137 16.97 14.51 -19.53
N GLY A 138 15.86 15.25 -19.45
CA GLY A 138 15.01 15.55 -20.59
C GLY A 138 14.17 14.35 -21.08
N PRO A 139 13.63 14.39 -22.32
CA PRO A 139 12.72 13.36 -22.85
C PRO A 139 13.31 11.94 -22.95
N SER A 140 14.62 11.84 -23.13
CA SER A 140 15.34 10.56 -23.32
C SER A 140 15.80 9.91 -22.01
N TRP A 141 15.34 10.38 -20.84
CA TRP A 141 15.77 9.87 -19.54
C TRP A 141 15.63 8.33 -19.38
N ARG A 142 14.68 7.73 -20.13
CA ARG A 142 14.45 6.28 -20.08
C ARG A 142 15.62 5.45 -20.60
N GLU A 143 16.40 5.99 -21.53
CA GLU A 143 17.58 5.34 -22.12
C GLU A 143 18.75 5.24 -21.11
N LYS A 144 18.73 6.10 -20.09
CA LYS A 144 19.74 6.15 -19.03
C LYS A 144 19.38 5.31 -17.81
N LEU A 145 18.26 4.59 -17.84
CA LEU A 145 17.84 3.74 -16.74
C LEU A 145 18.67 2.46 -16.66
N PRO A 146 19.00 1.99 -15.45
CA PRO A 146 19.40 0.61 -15.26
C PRO A 146 18.30 -0.35 -15.72
N PRO A 147 18.65 -1.59 -16.13
CA PRO A 147 17.65 -2.58 -16.51
C PRO A 147 16.68 -2.84 -15.34
N ILE A 148 15.39 -2.84 -15.66
CA ILE A 148 14.36 -3.16 -14.68
C ILE A 148 14.28 -4.69 -14.57
N PRO A 149 14.48 -5.28 -13.38
CA PRO A 149 14.40 -6.72 -13.20
C PRO A 149 13.02 -7.26 -13.59
N THR A 150 13.00 -8.38 -14.30
CA THR A 150 11.75 -9.09 -14.60
C THR A 150 11.35 -9.96 -13.42
N VAL A 151 10.19 -9.75 -12.86
CA VAL A 151 9.65 -10.55 -11.75
C VAL A 151 9.10 -11.87 -12.30
N PRO A 152 9.62 -13.04 -11.89
CA PRO A 152 9.12 -14.34 -12.33
C PRO A 152 7.65 -14.57 -11.97
N MET A 153 6.92 -15.28 -12.82
CA MET A 153 5.51 -15.61 -12.57
C MET A 153 5.33 -16.40 -11.27
N SER A 154 6.27 -17.31 -10.95
CA SER A 154 6.26 -18.08 -9.70
C SER A 154 6.23 -17.20 -8.45
N VAL A 155 6.91 -16.05 -8.47
CA VAL A 155 6.90 -15.08 -7.36
C VAL A 155 5.51 -14.43 -7.25
N LYS A 156 4.92 -14.06 -8.38
CA LYS A 156 3.58 -13.46 -8.43
C LYS A 156 2.51 -14.45 -7.93
N GLU A 157 2.60 -15.69 -8.36
CA GLU A 157 1.69 -16.77 -7.95
C GLU A 157 1.85 -17.12 -6.48
N SER A 158 3.09 -17.23 -5.97
CA SER A 158 3.36 -17.48 -4.55
C SER A 158 2.77 -16.40 -3.66
N LEU A 159 2.87 -15.13 -4.07
CA LEU A 159 2.30 -14.00 -3.34
C LEU A 159 0.77 -13.98 -3.44
N ALA A 160 0.21 -14.32 -4.59
CA ALA A 160 -1.24 -14.45 -4.76
C ALA A 160 -1.80 -15.61 -3.91
N GLN A 161 -1.11 -16.75 -3.86
CA GLN A 161 -1.46 -17.90 -3.01
C GLN A 161 -1.28 -17.58 -1.52
N ALA A 162 -0.22 -16.90 -1.14
CA ALA A 162 -0.01 -16.44 0.24
C ALA A 162 -1.09 -15.43 0.67
N ALA A 163 -1.60 -14.62 -0.25
CA ALA A 163 -2.73 -13.73 0.00
C ALA A 163 -4.07 -14.48 0.12
N SER A 164 -4.21 -15.62 -0.57
CA SER A 164 -5.45 -16.44 -0.53
C SER A 164 -5.46 -17.49 0.59
N SER A 165 -4.29 -17.92 1.07
CA SER A 165 -4.13 -18.95 2.10
C SER A 165 -3.75 -18.41 3.49
N ALA A 166 -3.45 -17.13 3.58
CA ALA A 166 -3.16 -16.50 4.87
C ALA A 166 -4.46 -16.28 5.65
N PRO A 167 -4.54 -16.71 6.93
CA PRO A 167 -5.56 -16.20 7.81
C PRO A 167 -5.28 -14.70 7.95
N ASN A 168 -6.10 -13.89 7.26
CA ASN A 168 -6.17 -12.44 7.33
C ASN A 168 -4.81 -11.68 7.32
N PRO A 169 -4.40 -11.03 6.20
CA PRO A 169 -3.10 -10.36 6.07
C PRO A 169 -2.91 -9.13 6.98
N GLN A 170 -3.68 -8.99 8.05
CA GLN A 170 -3.63 -7.87 8.98
C GLN A 170 -2.44 -7.90 9.97
N GLN A 171 -1.54 -8.89 9.90
CA GLN A 171 -0.47 -8.99 10.91
C GLN A 171 0.94 -8.60 10.49
N ASN A 172 1.21 -8.17 9.25
CA ASN A 172 2.58 -7.82 8.83
C ASN A 172 2.75 -6.55 7.99
N SER A 173 1.78 -5.67 7.96
CA SER A 173 2.04 -4.27 7.62
C SER A 173 2.06 -3.48 8.93
N VAL A 174 3.26 -3.18 9.44
CA VAL A 174 3.44 -2.11 10.42
C VAL A 174 3.31 -0.77 9.66
N ILE A 175 2.11 -0.50 9.19
CA ILE A 175 1.45 0.78 9.32
C ILE A 175 0.44 0.48 10.42
N ASP A 176 0.66 1.12 11.54
CA ASP A 176 -0.14 1.10 12.75
C ASP A 176 -1.65 0.97 12.46
N ASN A 177 -2.16 -0.26 12.46
CA ASN A 177 -3.52 -0.52 12.83
C ASN A 177 -3.51 -1.24 14.18
N LYS A 178 -3.15 -0.47 15.25
CA LYS A 178 -3.77 -0.71 16.54
C LYS A 178 -5.22 -1.09 16.22
N LYS A 179 -5.72 -2.19 16.79
CA LYS A 179 -7.13 -2.27 17.16
C LYS A 179 -7.41 -0.99 17.95
N LYS A 180 -7.77 0.06 17.22
CA LYS A 180 -8.27 1.28 17.83
C LYS A 180 -9.53 0.83 18.52
N GLY A 181 -9.54 0.93 19.84
CA GLY A 181 -10.62 0.46 20.67
C GLY A 181 -11.98 1.06 20.27
N PRO A 182 -13.07 0.69 20.93
CA PRO A 182 -14.43 1.14 20.60
C PRO A 182 -14.57 2.66 20.44
N GLU A 183 -13.64 3.42 20.99
CA GLU A 183 -13.58 4.88 20.87
C GLU A 183 -13.11 5.37 19.49
N ALA A 184 -12.16 4.69 18.86
CA ALA A 184 -11.71 5.03 17.50
C ALA A 184 -12.79 4.72 16.47
N ALA A 185 -13.51 3.61 16.62
CA ALA A 185 -14.67 3.28 15.79
C ALA A 185 -15.80 4.31 15.94
N LYS A 186 -16.07 4.78 17.16
CA LYS A 186 -17.02 5.89 17.41
C LYS A 186 -16.58 7.18 16.73
N LYS A 187 -15.30 7.52 16.83
CA LYS A 187 -14.73 8.71 16.18
C LYS A 187 -14.76 8.60 14.66
N ALA A 188 -14.44 7.44 14.10
CA ALA A 188 -14.57 7.18 12.67
C ALA A 188 -16.01 7.38 12.18
N LYS A 189 -16.98 6.82 12.90
CA LYS A 189 -18.41 6.97 12.59
C LYS A 189 -18.85 8.42 12.66
N ALA A 190 -18.45 9.17 13.68
CA ALA A 190 -18.79 10.59 13.82
C ALA A 190 -18.24 11.41 12.63
N LEU A 191 -16.97 11.20 12.26
CA LEU A 191 -16.33 11.85 11.12
C LEU A 191 -17.03 11.49 9.80
N LYS A 192 -17.47 10.24 9.62
CA LYS A 192 -18.25 9.81 8.46
C LYS A 192 -19.58 10.57 8.38
N GLU A 193 -20.27 10.71 9.50
CA GLU A 193 -21.55 11.44 9.54
C GLU A 193 -21.35 12.95 9.27
N GLU A 194 -20.26 13.56 9.75
CA GLU A 194 -19.91 14.93 9.37
C GLU A 194 -19.66 15.03 7.85
N GLY A 195 -18.94 14.06 7.27
CA GLY A 195 -18.76 13.96 5.82
C GLY A 195 -20.07 13.86 5.07
N ASN A 196 -21.00 13.01 5.53
CA ASN A 196 -22.34 12.88 4.98
C ASN A 196 -23.13 14.20 5.03
N ALA A 197 -23.00 14.97 6.11
CA ALA A 197 -23.64 16.28 6.24
C ALA A 197 -23.07 17.28 5.23
N PHE A 198 -21.75 17.28 4.97
CA PHE A 198 -21.15 18.11 3.94
C PHE A 198 -21.57 17.71 2.52
N VAL A 199 -21.72 16.41 2.23
CA VAL A 199 -22.26 15.93 0.95
C VAL A 199 -23.66 16.47 0.70
N LYS A 200 -24.54 16.43 1.72
CA LYS A 200 -25.92 16.98 1.62
C LYS A 200 -25.93 18.49 1.33
N LYS A 201 -24.89 19.20 1.73
CA LYS A 201 -24.71 20.65 1.45
C LYS A 201 -23.99 20.91 0.12
N GLY A 202 -23.58 19.88 -0.62
CA GLY A 202 -22.80 20.02 -1.85
C GLY A 202 -21.31 20.38 -1.62
N GLU A 203 -20.84 20.40 -0.38
CA GLU A 203 -19.47 20.77 0.00
C GLU A 203 -18.52 19.56 -0.11
N HIS A 204 -18.40 19.00 -1.33
CA HIS A 204 -17.69 17.74 -1.59
C HIS A 204 -16.22 17.74 -1.12
N LYS A 205 -15.52 18.89 -1.19
CA LYS A 205 -14.12 18.98 -0.73
C LYS A 205 -14.01 18.79 0.78
N LYS A 206 -14.87 19.44 1.56
CA LYS A 206 -14.91 19.26 3.03
C LYS A 206 -15.36 17.86 3.41
N ALA A 207 -16.33 17.29 2.66
CA ALA A 207 -16.75 15.91 2.86
C ALA A 207 -15.60 14.92 2.66
N MET A 208 -14.82 15.07 1.59
CA MET A 208 -13.63 14.28 1.29
C MET A 208 -12.61 14.31 2.43
N ASP A 209 -12.33 15.50 2.99
CA ASP A 209 -11.40 15.65 4.13
C ASP A 209 -11.92 14.91 5.37
N LYS A 210 -13.24 14.96 5.65
CA LYS A 210 -13.85 14.24 6.78
C LYS A 210 -13.82 12.72 6.58
N TYR A 211 -14.12 12.24 5.39
CA TYR A 211 -14.00 10.81 5.07
C TYR A 211 -12.55 10.33 5.16
N THR A 212 -11.58 11.14 4.76
CA THR A 212 -10.15 10.80 4.90
C THR A 212 -9.76 10.68 6.37
N GLN A 213 -10.21 11.60 7.23
CA GLN A 213 -10.03 11.50 8.67
C GLN A 213 -10.75 10.27 9.27
N SER A 214 -11.96 9.95 8.81
CA SER A 214 -12.70 8.76 9.21
C SER A 214 -11.93 7.49 8.88
N LEU A 215 -11.45 7.34 7.64
CA LEU A 215 -10.66 6.20 7.19
C LEU A 215 -9.29 6.09 7.88
N SER A 216 -8.73 7.19 8.36
CA SER A 216 -7.54 7.16 9.21
C SER A 216 -7.82 6.56 10.59
N GLN A 217 -9.06 6.60 11.07
CA GLN A 217 -9.49 5.99 12.33
C GLN A 217 -9.96 4.54 12.14
N ASP A 218 -10.71 4.27 11.06
CA ASP A 218 -11.19 2.93 10.69
C ASP A 218 -11.06 2.73 9.17
N PRO A 219 -10.00 2.07 8.70
CA PRO A 219 -9.77 1.79 7.28
C PRO A 219 -10.59 0.61 6.74
N THR A 220 -11.44 -0.03 7.55
CA THR A 220 -12.25 -1.18 7.14
C THR A 220 -13.69 -0.80 6.78
N GLU A 221 -14.05 0.45 6.93
CA GLU A 221 -15.42 0.95 6.69
C GLU A 221 -15.68 1.16 5.20
N VAL A 222 -16.26 0.17 4.54
CA VAL A 222 -16.56 0.13 3.11
C VAL A 222 -17.38 1.32 2.63
N THR A 223 -18.39 1.73 3.42
CA THR A 223 -19.28 2.82 3.04
C THR A 223 -18.59 4.16 3.01
N THR A 224 -17.54 4.35 3.80
CA THR A 224 -16.75 5.58 3.81
C THR A 224 -15.92 5.72 2.52
N TYR A 225 -15.30 4.63 2.04
CA TYR A 225 -14.62 4.62 0.74
C TYR A 225 -15.58 4.95 -0.40
N THR A 226 -16.72 4.28 -0.47
CA THR A 226 -17.68 4.55 -1.52
C THR A 226 -18.20 6.00 -1.46
N ASN A 227 -18.46 6.55 -0.28
CA ASN A 227 -18.89 7.93 -0.13
C ASN A 227 -17.80 8.94 -0.50
N ARG A 228 -16.52 8.66 -0.19
CA ARG A 228 -15.41 9.50 -0.64
C ARG A 228 -15.22 9.41 -2.16
N ALA A 229 -15.41 8.23 -2.76
CA ALA A 229 -15.42 8.08 -4.21
C ALA A 229 -16.50 8.94 -4.90
N LEU A 230 -17.68 9.09 -4.30
CA LEU A 230 -18.71 10.01 -4.80
C LEU A 230 -18.22 11.47 -4.78
N CYS A 231 -17.53 11.87 -3.71
CA CYS A 231 -16.93 13.22 -3.65
C CYS A 231 -15.87 13.41 -4.73
N TYR A 232 -15.00 12.42 -4.96
CA TYR A 232 -14.01 12.47 -6.02
C TYR A 232 -14.65 12.57 -7.40
N LEU A 233 -15.72 11.83 -7.67
CA LEU A 233 -16.48 11.96 -8.94
C LEU A 233 -17.02 13.37 -9.13
N SER A 234 -17.63 13.96 -8.09
CA SER A 234 -18.16 15.32 -8.12
C SER A 234 -17.07 16.38 -8.35
N LEU A 235 -15.87 16.12 -7.85
CA LEU A 235 -14.70 16.98 -8.03
C LEU A 235 -13.89 16.67 -9.31
N LYS A 236 -14.37 15.77 -10.16
CA LYS A 236 -13.71 15.28 -11.38
C LYS A 236 -12.33 14.62 -11.13
N MET A 237 -12.11 14.12 -9.94
CA MET A 237 -10.91 13.38 -9.51
C MET A 237 -11.13 11.88 -9.79
N TYR A 238 -11.21 11.52 -11.07
CA TYR A 238 -11.68 10.19 -11.48
C TYR A 238 -10.74 9.05 -11.10
N LYS A 239 -9.43 9.29 -11.12
CA LYS A 239 -8.43 8.27 -10.73
C LYS A 239 -8.52 7.94 -9.25
N GLU A 240 -8.73 8.95 -8.41
CA GLU A 240 -8.92 8.80 -6.97
C GLU A 240 -10.23 8.08 -6.66
N ALA A 241 -11.30 8.38 -7.42
CA ALA A 241 -12.57 7.68 -7.31
C ALA A 241 -12.43 6.18 -7.63
N VAL A 242 -11.67 5.82 -8.68
CA VAL A 242 -11.37 4.41 -9.02
C VAL A 242 -10.67 3.72 -7.86
N ARG A 243 -9.62 4.33 -7.28
CA ARG A 243 -8.86 3.76 -6.16
C ARG A 243 -9.75 3.48 -4.93
N ASP A 244 -10.60 4.44 -4.56
CA ASP A 244 -11.51 4.24 -3.43
C ASP A 244 -12.53 3.13 -3.69
N CYS A 245 -13.02 3.02 -4.91
CA CYS A 245 -13.91 1.92 -5.29
C CYS A 245 -13.18 0.57 -5.28
N GLU A 246 -11.92 0.50 -5.68
CA GLU A 246 -11.09 -0.70 -5.60
C GLU A 246 -10.88 -1.15 -4.15
N GLU A 247 -10.60 -0.21 -3.23
CA GLU A 247 -10.51 -0.52 -1.80
C GLU A 247 -11.85 -0.98 -1.23
N ALA A 248 -12.96 -0.34 -1.62
CA ALA A 248 -14.29 -0.78 -1.22
C ALA A 248 -14.60 -2.21 -1.71
N LEU A 249 -14.24 -2.55 -2.95
CA LEU A 249 -14.44 -3.88 -3.53
C LEU A 249 -13.48 -4.94 -2.97
N ARG A 250 -12.31 -4.54 -2.49
CA ARG A 250 -11.39 -5.43 -1.76
C ARG A 250 -11.99 -5.84 -0.41
N LEU A 251 -12.71 -4.94 0.25
CA LEU A 251 -13.36 -5.18 1.54
C LEU A 251 -14.72 -5.88 1.38
N ASP A 252 -15.46 -5.53 0.34
CA ASP A 252 -16.78 -6.08 -0.01
C ASP A 252 -16.86 -6.27 -1.52
N SER A 253 -16.53 -7.48 -1.97
CA SER A 253 -16.42 -7.83 -3.40
C SER A 253 -17.75 -7.81 -4.18
N ALA A 254 -18.88 -7.65 -3.49
CA ALA A 254 -20.21 -7.56 -4.09
C ALA A 254 -20.83 -6.16 -3.98
N ASN A 255 -20.05 -5.14 -3.62
CA ASN A 255 -20.57 -3.80 -3.38
C ASN A 255 -21.02 -3.10 -4.67
N ILE A 256 -22.32 -3.08 -4.89
CA ILE A 256 -22.95 -2.51 -6.09
C ILE A 256 -22.60 -1.02 -6.27
N LYS A 257 -22.57 -0.25 -5.17
CA LYS A 257 -22.22 1.18 -5.24
C LYS A 257 -20.78 1.41 -5.69
N ALA A 258 -19.87 0.56 -5.24
CA ALA A 258 -18.47 0.63 -5.65
C ALA A 258 -18.30 0.30 -7.14
N PHE A 259 -18.91 -0.79 -7.63
CA PHE A 259 -18.92 -1.10 -9.06
C PHE A 259 -19.48 0.05 -9.89
N TYR A 260 -20.65 0.54 -9.53
CA TYR A 260 -21.31 1.61 -10.27
C TYR A 260 -20.47 2.90 -10.32
N ARG A 261 -19.91 3.34 -9.19
CA ARG A 261 -19.07 4.54 -9.12
C ARG A 261 -17.75 4.36 -9.86
N ARG A 262 -17.15 3.15 -9.83
CA ARG A 262 -15.95 2.84 -10.60
C ARG A 262 -16.24 2.86 -12.10
N ALA A 263 -17.38 2.34 -12.52
CA ALA A 263 -17.83 2.44 -13.91
C ALA A 263 -18.01 3.89 -14.36
N GLN A 264 -18.61 4.76 -13.53
CA GLN A 264 -18.71 6.19 -13.81
C GLN A 264 -17.35 6.84 -13.99
N ALA A 265 -16.41 6.58 -13.06
CA ALA A 265 -15.06 7.11 -13.14
C ALA A 265 -14.31 6.61 -14.39
N ASN A 266 -14.41 5.30 -14.69
CA ASN A 266 -13.79 4.70 -15.86
C ASN A 266 -14.38 5.23 -17.19
N LYS A 267 -15.68 5.53 -17.23
CA LYS A 267 -16.30 6.22 -18.37
C LYS A 267 -15.62 7.56 -18.65
N GLU A 268 -15.46 8.40 -17.62
CA GLU A 268 -14.82 9.71 -17.76
C GLU A 268 -13.33 9.61 -18.11
N LEU A 269 -12.65 8.56 -17.65
CA LEU A 269 -11.27 8.23 -18.03
C LEU A 269 -11.14 7.59 -19.42
N LYS A 270 -12.26 7.40 -20.14
CA LYS A 270 -12.33 6.71 -21.44
C LYS A 270 -11.90 5.24 -21.41
N ASN A 271 -11.93 4.62 -20.24
CA ASN A 271 -11.66 3.20 -20.05
C ASN A 271 -12.93 2.37 -20.28
N LYS A 272 -13.41 2.36 -21.53
CA LYS A 272 -14.67 1.73 -21.93
C LYS A 272 -14.80 0.27 -21.45
N LYS A 273 -13.74 -0.53 -21.61
CA LYS A 273 -13.75 -1.95 -21.26
C LYS A 273 -14.02 -2.15 -19.76
N SER A 274 -13.25 -1.49 -18.90
CA SER A 274 -13.41 -1.59 -17.44
C SER A 274 -14.76 -1.09 -16.95
N ALA A 275 -15.30 -0.02 -17.58
CA ALA A 275 -16.62 0.47 -17.25
C ALA A 275 -17.72 -0.57 -17.59
N ILE A 276 -17.63 -1.27 -18.72
CA ILE A 276 -18.57 -2.34 -19.12
C ILE A 276 -18.47 -3.52 -18.16
N GLU A 277 -17.27 -3.94 -17.76
CA GLU A 277 -17.05 -5.04 -16.82
C GLU A 277 -17.73 -4.75 -15.46
N ASP A 278 -17.55 -3.54 -14.94
CA ASP A 278 -18.18 -3.11 -13.70
C ASP A 278 -19.70 -3.06 -13.79
N LEU A 279 -20.24 -2.52 -14.89
CA LEU A 279 -21.69 -2.46 -15.10
C LEU A 279 -22.31 -3.85 -15.29
N ASN A 280 -21.63 -4.77 -15.94
CA ASN A 280 -22.04 -6.17 -16.00
C ASN A 280 -22.10 -6.80 -14.60
N SER A 281 -21.15 -6.47 -13.71
CA SER A 281 -21.17 -6.91 -12.32
C SER A 281 -22.37 -6.37 -11.57
N VAL A 282 -22.72 -5.09 -11.75
CA VAL A 282 -23.94 -4.48 -11.19
C VAL A 282 -25.19 -5.21 -11.68
N LEU A 283 -25.32 -5.40 -13.01
CA LEU A 283 -26.52 -5.99 -13.62
C LEU A 283 -26.63 -7.51 -13.34
N LYS A 284 -25.53 -8.18 -13.02
CA LYS A 284 -25.55 -9.57 -12.55
C LYS A 284 -26.18 -9.68 -11.15
N ILE A 285 -25.93 -8.70 -10.29
CA ILE A 285 -26.48 -8.66 -8.92
C ILE A 285 -27.90 -8.08 -8.92
N GLU A 286 -28.11 -7.00 -9.68
CA GLU A 286 -29.39 -6.30 -9.82
C GLU A 286 -29.78 -6.18 -11.30
N PRO A 287 -30.42 -7.18 -11.91
CA PRO A 287 -30.75 -7.16 -13.35
C PRO A 287 -31.64 -5.99 -13.79
N ASN A 288 -32.48 -5.51 -12.90
CA ASN A 288 -33.43 -4.43 -13.15
C ASN A 288 -32.92 -3.03 -12.76
N ASN A 289 -31.62 -2.87 -12.52
CA ASN A 289 -31.03 -1.58 -12.16
C ASN A 289 -31.02 -0.64 -13.38
N THR A 290 -32.07 0.17 -13.50
CA THR A 290 -32.29 1.09 -14.64
C THR A 290 -31.15 2.13 -14.79
N VAL A 291 -30.54 2.51 -13.67
CA VAL A 291 -29.45 3.50 -13.68
C VAL A 291 -28.18 2.88 -14.27
N ALA A 292 -27.89 1.62 -13.94
CA ALA A 292 -26.77 0.89 -14.52
C ALA A 292 -27.02 0.59 -16.01
N GLN A 293 -28.24 0.23 -16.39
CA GLN A 293 -28.60 0.01 -17.79
C GLN A 293 -28.41 1.28 -18.65
N LYS A 294 -28.83 2.44 -18.15
CA LYS A 294 -28.61 3.72 -18.84
C LYS A 294 -27.13 4.03 -19.00
N LEU A 295 -26.34 3.88 -17.92
CA LEU A 295 -24.91 4.13 -17.97
C LEU A 295 -24.21 3.14 -18.94
N MET A 296 -24.67 1.88 -19.00
CA MET A 296 -24.16 0.88 -19.95
C MET A 296 -24.37 1.34 -21.40
N GLN A 297 -25.55 1.83 -21.73
CA GLN A 297 -25.85 2.36 -23.07
C GLN A 297 -24.94 3.53 -23.42
N GLU A 298 -24.76 4.48 -22.48
CA GLU A 298 -23.86 5.63 -22.69
C GLU A 298 -22.43 5.17 -22.96
N VAL A 299 -21.92 4.20 -22.15
CA VAL A 299 -20.56 3.68 -22.31
C VAL A 299 -20.40 2.92 -23.64
N GLN A 300 -21.42 2.17 -24.09
CA GLN A 300 -21.39 1.46 -25.36
C GLN A 300 -21.31 2.42 -26.56
N MET A 301 -21.97 3.57 -26.48
CA MET A 301 -21.96 4.61 -27.51
C MET A 301 -20.68 5.46 -27.56
N MET A 302 -19.79 5.33 -26.58
CA MET A 302 -18.50 6.01 -26.61
C MET A 302 -17.64 5.49 -27.77
N LYS A 303 -17.11 6.43 -28.55
CA LYS A 303 -16.16 6.15 -29.65
C LYS A 303 -14.78 5.81 -29.11
#